data_7f25154e52c3f224ea7a5297ea134486
#
_entry.id   7f25154e52c3f224ea7a5297ea134486
#
_cell.length_a   1.000
_cell.length_b   1.000
_cell.length_c   1.000
_cell.angle_alpha   90.00
_cell.angle_beta   90.00
_cell.angle_gamma   90.00
#
_symmetry.space_group_name_H-M   'P 1'
#
loop_
_entity.id
_entity.type
_entity.pdbx_description
1 polymer ?
#
loop_
_entity_poly.entity_id
_entity_poly.type
_entity_poly.pdbx_seq_one_letter_code
_entity_poly.pdbx_strand_id
1 'polypeptide(L)'
;MLFRSTVYGGRYMALFPHIFGYADFLSWFIRLSGPQPMLAPVLNVLLTVCSGSFLYHLCLRWFHLPAATLAYLLWILCPSQTIYNSLVLSEPLYTALILGVLSLLTETERFAALKGYPLWMGVLSGTAGGVLLRWVNGVRPIAAILLIALLLWLSLLNLNRLAARNWRRWWGLCMAGVLGAYALLGPVWNARLSVRIGEEPSHTPGYSLLVGFNPDSGGRWNQEDSDRLYGYSDQPGATAQWTQEQLLADAEARILSGEIDFSKLLKQKLRTFLGSDDACVGYSASVLQHTAFFSLLCNGFYYAAFLLATGGAVQVWRSRERGLLLLAPLYILGLTLAQMLVEVAGRYHYSMIPMLLLLGQGTWRRAGEE
;
A
#
# COMPACT_ATOMS: atom_id res chain seq x y z
N MET A 1 -14.85 16.64 14.26
CA MET A 1 -13.90 17.50 15.00
C MET A 1 -12.70 17.99 14.20
N LEU A 2 -12.44 17.50 13.01
CA LEU A 2 -11.27 17.83 12.15
C LEU A 2 -11.35 19.19 11.42
N PHE A 3 -12.42 19.97 11.56
CA PHE A 3 -12.65 21.19 10.77
C PHE A 3 -12.62 22.49 11.59
N ARG A 4 -12.23 22.48 12.87
CA ARG A 4 -12.36 23.66 13.73
C ARG A 4 -11.10 24.50 13.93
N SER A 5 -9.93 24.08 13.49
CA SER A 5 -8.79 25.00 13.40
C SER A 5 -7.90 24.64 12.20
N THR A 6 -7.77 25.56 11.27
CA THR A 6 -6.79 25.50 10.16
C THR A 6 -5.35 25.33 10.68
N VAL A 7 -5.06 25.77 11.89
CA VAL A 7 -3.75 25.68 12.53
C VAL A 7 -3.43 24.25 12.97
N TYR A 8 -4.35 23.54 13.65
CA TYR A 8 -4.10 22.15 14.09
C TYR A 8 -4.08 21.15 12.93
N GLY A 9 -4.93 21.32 11.92
CA GLY A 9 -4.96 20.43 10.75
C GLY A 9 -3.71 20.55 9.88
N GLY A 10 -3.18 21.75 9.70
CA GLY A 10 -1.93 21.99 8.95
C GLY A 10 -0.73 21.34 9.63
N ARG A 11 -0.56 21.54 10.92
CA ARG A 11 0.52 20.95 11.71
C ARG A 11 0.51 19.42 11.68
N TYR A 12 -0.66 18.80 11.87
CA TYR A 12 -0.79 17.36 11.82
C TYR A 12 -0.44 16.79 10.44
N MET A 13 -0.84 17.47 9.34
CA MET A 13 -0.46 17.09 7.99
C MET A 13 1.01 17.36 7.68
N ALA A 14 1.65 18.34 8.32
CA ALA A 14 3.08 18.56 8.21
C ALA A 14 3.89 17.44 8.91
N LEU A 15 3.43 16.99 10.06
CA LEU A 15 3.99 15.85 10.77
C LEU A 15 3.80 14.53 10.03
N PHE A 16 2.65 14.35 9.35
CA PHE A 16 2.25 13.14 8.64
C PHE A 16 1.83 13.45 7.19
N PRO A 17 2.78 13.78 6.31
CA PRO A 17 2.49 14.29 4.95
C PRO A 17 1.67 13.35 4.07
N HIS A 18 1.73 12.06 4.33
CA HIS A 18 0.98 11.05 3.57
C HIS A 18 -0.54 11.12 3.76
N ILE A 19 -1.03 11.77 4.81
CA ILE A 19 -2.48 11.94 5.04
C ILE A 19 -3.08 12.94 4.04
N PHE A 20 -2.27 13.88 3.55
CA PHE A 20 -2.70 14.92 2.62
C PHE A 20 -3.26 14.34 1.31
N GLY A 21 -2.67 13.27 0.76
CA GLY A 21 -3.08 12.75 -0.54
C GLY A 21 -4.52 12.27 -0.59
N TYR A 22 -4.99 11.62 0.46
CA TYR A 22 -6.39 11.22 0.56
C TYR A 22 -7.32 12.40 0.84
N ALA A 23 -6.91 13.32 1.71
CA ALA A 23 -7.66 14.54 1.98
C ALA A 23 -7.80 15.43 0.72
N ASP A 24 -6.73 15.58 -0.05
CA ASP A 24 -6.74 16.32 -1.32
C ASP A 24 -7.67 15.63 -2.34
N PHE A 25 -7.60 14.31 -2.48
CA PHE A 25 -8.53 13.53 -3.32
C PHE A 25 -9.99 13.77 -2.94
N LEU A 26 -10.35 13.64 -1.67
CA LEU A 26 -11.72 13.91 -1.21
C LEU A 26 -12.14 15.36 -1.45
N SER A 27 -11.21 16.30 -1.28
CA SER A 27 -11.51 17.72 -1.45
C SER A 27 -12.01 18.09 -2.85
N TRP A 28 -11.55 17.38 -3.89
CA TRP A 28 -12.03 17.57 -5.25
C TRP A 28 -13.52 17.24 -5.38
N PHE A 29 -13.94 16.12 -4.81
CA PHE A 29 -15.35 15.71 -4.86
C PHE A 29 -16.23 16.55 -3.95
N ILE A 30 -15.74 16.94 -2.77
CA ILE A 30 -16.46 17.87 -1.86
C ILE A 30 -16.73 19.20 -2.55
N ARG A 31 -15.80 19.72 -3.36
CA ARG A 31 -16.02 20.95 -4.13
C ARG A 31 -17.10 20.82 -5.19
N LEU A 32 -17.27 19.61 -5.76
CA LEU A 32 -18.27 19.36 -6.80
C LEU A 32 -19.66 19.07 -6.24
N SER A 33 -19.76 18.30 -5.15
CA SER A 33 -21.03 17.80 -4.59
C SER A 33 -21.43 18.42 -3.25
N GLY A 34 -20.56 19.24 -2.66
CA GLY A 34 -20.69 19.69 -1.27
C GLY A 34 -20.25 18.62 -0.26
N PRO A 35 -20.18 18.97 1.04
CA PRO A 35 -19.76 18.10 2.12
C PRO A 35 -20.89 17.12 2.51
N GLN A 36 -20.99 16.01 1.81
CA GLN A 36 -21.98 14.96 2.07
C GLN A 36 -21.34 13.81 2.86
N PRO A 37 -21.94 13.30 3.96
CA PRO A 37 -21.40 12.20 4.74
C PRO A 37 -21.20 10.91 3.94
N MET A 38 -22.05 10.65 2.95
CA MET A 38 -21.98 9.45 2.10
C MET A 38 -20.95 9.54 0.98
N LEU A 39 -20.29 10.68 0.79
CA LEU A 39 -19.36 10.89 -0.32
C LEU A 39 -18.17 9.91 -0.25
N ALA A 40 -17.50 9.80 0.89
CA ALA A 40 -16.37 8.91 1.07
C ALA A 40 -16.76 7.42 0.91
N PRO A 41 -17.85 6.91 1.52
CA PRO A 41 -18.35 5.57 1.25
C PRO A 41 -18.62 5.27 -0.23
N VAL A 42 -19.30 6.17 -0.94
CA VAL A 42 -19.58 6.00 -2.38
C VAL A 42 -18.29 5.95 -3.19
N LEU A 43 -17.34 6.85 -2.92
CA LEU A 43 -16.04 6.82 -3.59
C LEU A 43 -15.26 5.55 -3.29
N ASN A 44 -15.30 5.05 -2.05
CA ASN A 44 -14.64 3.80 -1.67
C ASN A 44 -15.24 2.60 -2.41
N VAL A 45 -16.57 2.54 -2.59
CA VAL A 45 -17.22 1.51 -3.40
C VAL A 45 -16.75 1.59 -4.86
N LEU A 46 -16.69 2.78 -5.45
CA LEU A 46 -16.19 2.97 -6.81
C LEU A 46 -14.71 2.53 -6.94
N LEU A 47 -13.87 2.89 -5.98
CA LEU A 47 -12.46 2.47 -5.92
C LEU A 47 -12.32 0.95 -5.77
N THR A 48 -13.24 0.33 -5.03
CA THR A 48 -13.30 -1.14 -4.89
C THR A 48 -13.64 -1.81 -6.22
N VAL A 49 -14.61 -1.28 -6.96
CA VAL A 49 -14.96 -1.78 -8.30
C VAL A 49 -13.78 -1.58 -9.26
N CYS A 50 -13.11 -0.43 -9.23
CA CYS A 50 -11.89 -0.18 -10.01
C CYS A 50 -10.78 -1.19 -9.66
N SER A 51 -10.53 -1.42 -8.37
CA SER A 51 -9.56 -2.40 -7.90
C SER A 51 -9.89 -3.81 -8.38
N GLY A 52 -11.16 -4.20 -8.30
CA GLY A 52 -11.66 -5.47 -8.81
C GLY A 52 -11.45 -5.60 -10.32
N SER A 53 -11.71 -4.53 -11.08
CA SER A 53 -11.49 -4.51 -12.53
C SER A 53 -10.02 -4.69 -12.88
N PHE A 54 -9.11 -4.01 -12.19
CA PHE A 54 -7.67 -4.22 -12.36
C PHE A 54 -7.24 -5.64 -11.98
N LEU A 55 -7.74 -6.16 -10.86
CA LEU A 55 -7.49 -7.55 -10.45
C LEU A 55 -7.97 -8.55 -11.50
N TYR A 56 -9.17 -8.37 -12.02
CA TYR A 56 -9.73 -9.18 -13.10
C TYR A 56 -8.83 -9.18 -14.34
N HIS A 57 -8.40 -8.00 -14.81
CA HIS A 57 -7.50 -7.87 -15.95
C HIS A 57 -6.14 -8.53 -15.69
N LEU A 58 -5.58 -8.35 -14.49
CA LEU A 58 -4.35 -9.02 -14.10
C LEU A 58 -4.50 -10.55 -14.11
N CYS A 59 -5.62 -11.07 -13.58
CA CYS A 59 -5.89 -12.51 -13.60
C CYS A 59 -6.03 -13.06 -15.02
N LEU A 60 -6.71 -12.35 -15.94
CA LEU A 60 -6.84 -12.77 -17.33
C LEU A 60 -5.49 -12.88 -18.07
N ARG A 61 -4.44 -12.26 -17.54
CA ARG A 61 -3.11 -12.32 -18.16
C ARG A 61 -2.43 -13.68 -17.94
N TRP A 62 -2.70 -14.33 -16.83
CA TRP A 62 -2.00 -15.56 -16.42
C TRP A 62 -2.93 -16.74 -16.20
N PHE A 63 -4.23 -16.51 -16.14
CA PHE A 63 -5.22 -17.51 -15.78
C PHE A 63 -6.43 -17.47 -16.72
N HIS A 64 -7.29 -18.48 -16.60
CA HIS A 64 -8.52 -18.60 -17.40
C HIS A 64 -9.61 -17.62 -16.94
N LEU A 65 -10.57 -17.37 -17.83
CA LEU A 65 -11.73 -16.53 -17.55
C LEU A 65 -12.47 -16.89 -16.24
N PRO A 66 -12.78 -18.17 -15.93
CA PRO A 66 -13.42 -18.52 -14.65
C PRO A 66 -12.59 -18.13 -13.43
N ALA A 67 -11.27 -18.29 -13.47
CA ALA A 67 -10.38 -17.91 -12.39
C ALA A 67 -10.35 -16.38 -12.18
N ALA A 68 -10.30 -15.61 -13.28
CA ALA A 68 -10.37 -14.15 -13.21
C ALA A 68 -11.72 -13.68 -12.66
N THR A 69 -12.82 -14.30 -13.09
CA THR A 69 -14.16 -13.99 -12.58
C THR A 69 -14.26 -14.33 -11.09
N LEU A 70 -13.71 -15.47 -10.66
CA LEU A 70 -13.68 -15.85 -9.25
C LEU A 70 -12.88 -14.85 -8.41
N ALA A 71 -11.69 -14.42 -8.85
CA ALA A 71 -10.90 -13.42 -8.15
C ALA A 71 -11.66 -12.10 -7.99
N TYR A 72 -12.33 -11.65 -9.04
CA TYR A 72 -13.17 -10.44 -9.00
C TYR A 72 -14.32 -10.59 -8.00
N LEU A 73 -15.06 -11.69 -8.04
CA LEU A 73 -16.18 -11.95 -7.13
C LEU A 73 -15.71 -12.06 -5.68
N LEU A 74 -14.61 -12.77 -5.43
CA LEU A 74 -14.02 -12.86 -4.09
C LEU A 74 -13.60 -11.47 -3.56
N TRP A 75 -13.05 -10.61 -4.42
CA TRP A 75 -12.71 -9.25 -4.02
C TRP A 75 -13.94 -8.41 -3.67
N ILE A 76 -14.96 -8.40 -4.53
CA ILE A 76 -16.20 -7.62 -4.29
C ILE A 76 -16.97 -8.13 -3.07
N LEU A 77 -16.93 -9.43 -2.80
CA LEU A 77 -17.61 -10.08 -1.68
C LEU A 77 -16.73 -10.18 -0.42
N CYS A 78 -15.51 -9.64 -0.43
CA CYS A 78 -14.62 -9.66 0.73
C CYS A 78 -15.26 -8.91 1.91
N PRO A 79 -15.54 -9.58 3.05
CA PRO A 79 -16.32 -8.98 4.13
C PRO A 79 -15.62 -7.78 4.78
N SER A 80 -14.31 -7.90 5.04
CA SER A 80 -13.54 -6.81 5.65
C SER A 80 -13.49 -5.58 4.76
N GLN A 81 -13.25 -5.78 3.47
CA GLN A 81 -13.24 -4.73 2.46
C GLN A 81 -14.60 -4.02 2.36
N THR A 82 -15.70 -4.76 2.42
CA THR A 82 -17.06 -4.21 2.40
C THR A 82 -17.30 -3.29 3.61
N ILE A 83 -16.85 -3.71 4.81
CA ILE A 83 -16.95 -2.87 6.01
C ILE A 83 -16.04 -1.64 5.90
N TYR A 84 -14.80 -1.80 5.41
CA TYR A 84 -13.88 -0.67 5.19
C TYR A 84 -14.45 0.40 4.25
N ASN A 85 -15.31 0.03 3.28
CA ASN A 85 -15.93 0.99 2.38
C ASN A 85 -16.83 2.01 3.10
N SER A 86 -17.38 1.66 4.27
CA SER A 86 -18.19 2.58 5.06
C SER A 86 -17.36 3.59 5.86
N LEU A 87 -16.05 3.41 5.95
CA LEU A 87 -15.14 4.23 6.73
C LEU A 87 -14.44 5.28 5.85
N VAL A 88 -14.07 6.42 6.45
CA VAL A 88 -13.29 7.46 5.78
C VAL A 88 -11.80 7.11 5.89
N LEU A 89 -11.35 6.21 5.03
CA LEU A 89 -9.99 5.65 5.05
C LEU A 89 -9.35 5.67 3.65
N SER A 90 -8.03 5.76 3.63
CA SER A 90 -7.23 5.86 2.39
C SER A 90 -6.98 4.51 1.71
N GLU A 91 -7.28 3.41 2.37
CA GLU A 91 -6.98 2.04 1.95
C GLU A 91 -7.54 1.69 0.56
N PRO A 92 -8.80 2.00 0.22
CA PRO A 92 -9.32 1.73 -1.12
C PRO A 92 -8.59 2.52 -2.23
N LEU A 93 -8.23 3.78 -1.96
CA LEU A 93 -7.57 4.63 -2.95
C LEU A 93 -6.17 4.13 -3.30
N TYR A 94 -5.29 3.93 -2.31
CA TYR A 94 -3.94 3.50 -2.63
C TYR A 94 -3.89 2.06 -3.17
N THR A 95 -4.83 1.20 -2.79
CA THR A 95 -4.96 -0.15 -3.35
C THR A 95 -5.34 -0.11 -4.83
N ALA A 96 -6.32 0.72 -5.21
CA ALA A 96 -6.69 0.91 -6.60
C ALA A 96 -5.50 1.46 -7.43
N LEU A 97 -4.75 2.40 -6.88
CA LEU A 97 -3.57 2.97 -7.55
C LEU A 97 -2.45 1.93 -7.74
N ILE A 98 -2.16 1.08 -6.73
CA ILE A 98 -1.16 0.00 -6.83
C ILE A 98 -1.57 -1.01 -7.91
N LEU A 99 -2.81 -1.48 -7.88
CA LEU A 99 -3.32 -2.41 -8.90
C LEU A 99 -3.34 -1.77 -10.29
N GLY A 100 -3.64 -0.48 -10.37
CA GLY A 100 -3.55 0.31 -11.60
C GLY A 100 -2.14 0.35 -12.18
N VAL A 101 -1.11 0.56 -11.35
CA VAL A 101 0.31 0.49 -11.78
C VAL A 101 0.66 -0.89 -12.31
N LEU A 102 0.31 -1.95 -11.57
CA LEU A 102 0.58 -3.33 -11.99
C LEU A 102 -0.13 -3.67 -13.30
N SER A 103 -1.40 -3.27 -13.44
CA SER A 103 -2.17 -3.47 -14.67
C SER A 103 -1.56 -2.71 -15.85
N LEU A 104 -1.19 -1.45 -15.66
CA LEU A 104 -0.54 -0.61 -16.69
C LEU A 104 0.76 -1.26 -17.19
N LEU A 105 1.66 -1.64 -16.28
CA LEU A 105 2.95 -2.24 -16.65
C LEU A 105 2.78 -3.60 -17.34
N THR A 106 1.85 -4.42 -16.85
CA THR A 106 1.57 -5.74 -17.41
C THR A 106 0.99 -5.65 -18.83
N GLU A 107 0.00 -4.79 -19.04
CA GLU A 107 -0.61 -4.62 -20.36
C GLU A 107 0.34 -3.97 -21.36
N THR A 108 1.12 -2.99 -20.90
CA THR A 108 2.08 -2.31 -21.79
C THR A 108 3.22 -3.25 -22.19
N GLU A 109 3.73 -4.09 -21.28
CA GLU A 109 4.73 -5.12 -21.62
C GLU A 109 4.17 -6.11 -22.64
N ARG A 110 2.92 -6.55 -22.48
CA ARG A 110 2.24 -7.44 -23.41
C ARG A 110 2.17 -6.84 -24.82
N PHE A 111 1.72 -5.59 -24.93
CA PHE A 111 1.66 -4.91 -26.24
C PHE A 111 3.06 -4.66 -26.83
N ALA A 112 4.04 -4.33 -25.99
CA ALA A 112 5.41 -4.13 -26.43
C ALA A 112 6.02 -5.44 -26.99
N ALA A 113 5.74 -6.59 -26.36
CA ALA A 113 6.20 -7.90 -26.84
C ALA A 113 5.68 -8.22 -28.25
N LEU A 114 4.40 -7.89 -28.54
CA LEU A 114 3.80 -8.09 -29.86
C LEU A 114 4.40 -7.18 -30.94
N LYS A 115 4.92 -6.02 -30.56
CA LYS A 115 5.47 -4.97 -31.47
C LYS A 115 6.99 -4.87 -31.44
N GLY A 116 7.70 -5.82 -30.85
CA GLY A 116 9.17 -5.83 -30.79
C GLY A 116 9.76 -4.82 -29.81
N TYR A 117 9.05 -4.45 -28.75
CA TYR A 117 9.50 -3.54 -27.68
C TYR A 117 9.83 -2.13 -28.15
N PRO A 118 8.90 -1.36 -28.74
CA PRO A 118 9.14 0.01 -29.14
C PRO A 118 9.46 0.89 -27.93
N LEU A 119 10.58 1.64 -28.01
CA LEU A 119 11.18 2.35 -26.87
C LEU A 119 10.26 3.42 -26.28
N TRP A 120 9.48 4.11 -27.14
CA TRP A 120 8.53 5.14 -26.68
C TRP A 120 7.44 4.59 -25.74
N MET A 121 7.01 3.34 -25.95
CA MET A 121 6.06 2.69 -25.03
C MET A 121 6.68 2.46 -23.66
N GLY A 122 7.96 2.08 -23.59
CA GLY A 122 8.68 1.94 -22.32
C GLY A 122 8.75 3.26 -21.56
N VAL A 123 9.10 4.36 -22.26
CA VAL A 123 9.13 5.69 -21.64
C VAL A 123 7.75 6.11 -21.15
N LEU A 124 6.73 6.01 -21.99
CA LEU A 124 5.38 6.46 -21.67
C LEU A 124 4.79 5.68 -20.49
N SER A 125 4.85 4.33 -20.53
CA SER A 125 4.34 3.49 -19.45
C SER A 125 5.12 3.67 -18.15
N GLY A 126 6.44 3.81 -18.23
CA GLY A 126 7.28 4.08 -17.09
C GLY A 126 6.94 5.43 -16.45
N THR A 127 6.85 6.49 -17.25
CA THR A 127 6.47 7.81 -16.74
C THR A 127 5.08 7.78 -16.09
N ALA A 128 4.07 7.19 -16.74
CA ALA A 128 2.74 7.07 -16.18
C ALA A 128 2.74 6.25 -14.87
N GLY A 129 3.48 5.14 -14.84
CA GLY A 129 3.67 4.33 -13.62
C GLY A 129 4.33 5.12 -12.49
N GLY A 130 5.35 5.92 -12.81
CA GLY A 130 6.03 6.79 -11.83
C GLY A 130 5.13 7.88 -11.25
N VAL A 131 4.28 8.50 -12.09
CA VAL A 131 3.25 9.47 -11.66
C VAL A 131 2.28 8.81 -10.68
N LEU A 132 1.74 7.64 -11.03
CA LEU A 132 0.81 6.90 -10.17
C LEU A 132 1.47 6.48 -8.85
N LEU A 133 2.71 5.99 -8.89
CA LEU A 133 3.46 5.62 -7.68
C LEU A 133 3.76 6.84 -6.80
N ARG A 134 4.00 8.01 -7.38
CA ARG A 134 4.14 9.23 -6.59
C ARG A 134 2.83 9.59 -5.88
N TRP A 135 1.70 9.40 -6.55
CA TRP A 135 0.39 9.57 -5.93
C TRP A 135 0.15 8.54 -4.80
N VAL A 136 0.46 7.25 -5.04
CA VAL A 136 0.46 6.22 -3.97
C VAL A 136 1.22 6.72 -2.74
N ASN A 137 2.44 7.22 -2.94
CA ASN A 137 3.29 7.70 -1.85
C ASN A 137 2.70 8.93 -1.13
N GLY A 138 1.97 9.77 -1.84
CA GLY A 138 1.26 10.92 -1.26
C GLY A 138 0.03 10.53 -0.45
N VAL A 139 -0.50 9.31 -0.64
CA VAL A 139 -1.64 8.73 0.11
C VAL A 139 -1.15 7.82 1.23
N ARG A 140 -0.11 7.03 0.96
CA ARG A 140 0.59 6.12 1.92
C ARG A 140 2.05 5.99 1.50
N PRO A 141 3.02 6.03 2.42
CA PRO A 141 4.46 5.98 2.11
C PRO A 141 4.93 4.54 1.80
N ILE A 142 4.21 3.82 0.96
CA ILE A 142 4.45 2.41 0.61
C ILE A 142 4.86 2.20 -0.85
N ALA A 143 4.92 3.25 -1.65
CA ALA A 143 5.32 3.16 -3.06
C ALA A 143 6.73 2.60 -3.24
N ALA A 144 7.63 2.87 -2.30
CA ALA A 144 8.99 2.34 -2.30
C ALA A 144 9.01 0.79 -2.30
N ILE A 145 8.03 0.15 -1.66
CA ILE A 145 7.92 -1.32 -1.62
C ILE A 145 7.74 -1.88 -3.04
N LEU A 146 6.84 -1.27 -3.82
CA LEU A 146 6.60 -1.70 -5.19
C LEU A 146 7.78 -1.34 -6.12
N LEU A 147 8.44 -0.20 -5.89
CA LEU A 147 9.68 0.17 -6.62
C LEU A 147 10.79 -0.84 -6.37
N ILE A 148 11.02 -1.23 -5.11
CA ILE A 148 12.01 -2.25 -4.74
C ILE A 148 11.62 -3.60 -5.35
N ALA A 149 10.35 -3.99 -5.29
CA ALA A 149 9.86 -5.21 -5.90
C ALA A 149 10.10 -5.24 -7.42
N LEU A 150 9.85 -4.14 -8.12
CA LEU A 150 10.14 -4.00 -9.56
C LEU A 150 11.65 -4.12 -9.86
N LEU A 151 12.49 -3.47 -9.06
CA LEU A 151 13.95 -3.56 -9.20
C LEU A 151 14.44 -4.99 -8.96
N LEU A 152 13.98 -5.67 -7.91
CA LEU A 152 14.33 -7.06 -7.62
C LEU A 152 13.84 -8.01 -8.72
N TRP A 153 12.61 -7.82 -9.20
CA TRP A 153 12.07 -8.59 -10.30
C TRP A 153 12.92 -8.44 -11.58
N LEU A 154 13.30 -7.21 -11.93
CA LEU A 154 14.09 -6.93 -13.12
C LEU A 154 15.52 -7.44 -12.98
N SER A 155 16.20 -7.16 -11.85
CA SER A 155 17.64 -7.37 -11.68
C SER A 155 17.99 -8.81 -11.22
N LEU A 156 17.14 -9.48 -10.46
CA LEU A 156 17.41 -10.82 -9.92
C LEU A 156 16.63 -11.91 -10.66
N LEU A 157 15.32 -11.71 -10.87
CA LEU A 157 14.47 -12.78 -11.40
C LEU A 157 14.48 -12.85 -12.93
N ASN A 158 14.87 -11.77 -13.63
CA ASN A 158 14.91 -11.71 -15.08
C ASN A 158 16.30 -11.44 -15.68
N LEU A 159 17.38 -11.79 -14.98
CA LEU A 159 18.76 -11.64 -15.46
C LEU A 159 18.96 -12.23 -16.86
N ASN A 160 18.40 -13.41 -17.12
CA ASN A 160 18.54 -14.09 -18.42
C ASN A 160 17.85 -13.30 -19.56
N ARG A 161 16.74 -12.60 -19.28
CA ARG A 161 16.04 -11.76 -20.27
C ARG A 161 16.77 -10.47 -20.56
N LEU A 162 17.66 -10.02 -19.66
CA LEU A 162 18.54 -8.87 -19.87
C LEU A 162 19.55 -9.10 -21.03
N ALA A 163 19.80 -10.33 -21.46
CA ALA A 163 20.58 -10.64 -22.65
C ALA A 163 19.87 -10.17 -23.93
N ALA A 164 18.54 -10.18 -23.97
CA ALA A 164 17.76 -9.71 -25.12
C ALA A 164 17.81 -8.17 -25.20
N ARG A 165 18.51 -7.64 -26.20
CA ARG A 165 18.80 -6.18 -26.33
C ARG A 165 17.54 -5.32 -26.31
N ASN A 166 16.49 -5.69 -27.04
CA ASN A 166 15.26 -4.89 -27.15
C ASN A 166 14.51 -4.87 -25.83
N TRP A 167 14.35 -6.04 -25.17
CA TRP A 167 13.71 -6.17 -23.87
C TRP A 167 14.45 -5.35 -22.80
N ARG A 168 15.78 -5.47 -22.72
CA ARG A 168 16.62 -4.71 -21.78
C ARG A 168 16.50 -3.21 -21.97
N ARG A 169 16.55 -2.71 -23.23
CA ARG A 169 16.41 -1.28 -23.53
C ARG A 169 15.03 -0.76 -23.15
N TRP A 170 13.99 -1.53 -23.49
CA TRP A 170 12.62 -1.16 -23.19
C TRP A 170 12.40 -1.04 -21.68
N TRP A 171 12.76 -2.07 -20.92
CA TRP A 171 12.63 -2.07 -19.45
C TRP A 171 13.57 -1.04 -18.79
N GLY A 172 14.77 -0.83 -19.32
CA GLY A 172 15.69 0.21 -18.85
C GLY A 172 15.05 1.60 -18.95
N LEU A 173 14.43 1.92 -20.10
CA LEU A 173 13.72 3.18 -20.30
C LEU A 173 12.42 3.24 -19.48
N CYS A 174 11.70 2.14 -19.34
CA CYS A 174 10.53 2.07 -18.49
C CYS A 174 10.90 2.37 -17.03
N MET A 175 11.93 1.74 -16.50
CA MET A 175 12.41 2.00 -15.13
C MET A 175 12.97 3.42 -14.97
N ALA A 176 13.69 3.94 -15.97
CA ALA A 176 14.13 5.33 -15.95
C ALA A 176 12.95 6.31 -15.92
N GLY A 177 11.87 6.01 -16.67
CA GLY A 177 10.61 6.76 -16.63
C GLY A 177 9.93 6.69 -15.26
N VAL A 178 9.83 5.48 -14.68
CA VAL A 178 9.24 5.27 -13.33
C VAL A 178 10.01 6.08 -12.29
N LEU A 179 11.32 5.88 -12.20
CA LEU A 179 12.16 6.52 -11.19
C LEU A 179 12.26 8.04 -11.42
N GLY A 180 12.40 8.45 -12.68
CA GLY A 180 12.47 9.88 -13.06
C GLY A 180 11.18 10.62 -12.71
N ALA A 181 10.02 10.11 -13.11
CA ALA A 181 8.74 10.74 -12.79
C ALA A 181 8.46 10.74 -11.28
N TYR A 182 8.73 9.62 -10.61
CA TYR A 182 8.57 9.51 -9.15
C TYR A 182 9.44 10.52 -8.40
N ALA A 183 10.71 10.67 -8.78
CA ALA A 183 11.64 11.60 -8.15
C ALA A 183 11.33 13.07 -8.47
N LEU A 184 11.10 13.39 -9.74
CA LEU A 184 10.86 14.78 -10.18
C LEU A 184 9.55 15.35 -9.65
N LEU A 185 8.52 14.52 -9.49
CA LEU A 185 7.25 14.96 -8.91
C LEU A 185 7.28 15.07 -7.38
N GLY A 186 8.34 14.59 -6.72
CA GLY A 186 8.51 14.71 -5.27
C GLY A 186 8.51 16.15 -4.78
N PRO A 187 9.42 17.01 -5.24
CA PRO A 187 9.44 18.42 -4.88
C PRO A 187 8.15 19.16 -5.22
N VAL A 188 7.54 18.86 -6.38
CA VAL A 188 6.25 19.46 -6.78
C VAL A 188 5.13 19.10 -5.80
N TRP A 189 5.08 17.83 -5.38
CA TRP A 189 4.11 17.37 -4.38
C TRP A 189 4.31 18.07 -3.03
N ASN A 190 5.56 18.15 -2.57
CA ASN A 190 5.88 18.78 -1.29
C ASN A 190 5.59 20.29 -1.31
N ALA A 191 5.94 20.99 -2.41
CA ALA A 191 5.62 22.41 -2.58
C ALA A 191 4.09 22.65 -2.57
N ARG A 192 3.32 21.80 -3.26
CA ARG A 192 1.85 21.87 -3.21
C ARG A 192 1.32 21.64 -1.81
N LEU A 193 1.86 20.68 -1.09
CA LEU A 193 1.50 20.40 0.29
C LEU A 193 1.80 21.61 1.19
N SER A 194 3.05 22.12 1.16
CA SER A 194 3.45 23.27 1.97
C SER A 194 2.56 24.50 1.77
N VAL A 195 2.23 24.80 0.50
CA VAL A 195 1.30 25.93 0.17
C VAL A 195 -0.10 25.68 0.75
N ARG A 196 -0.57 24.45 0.76
CA ARG A 196 -1.92 24.11 1.22
C ARG A 196 -2.06 24.11 2.73
N ILE A 197 -1.03 23.66 3.45
CA ILE A 197 -1.06 23.54 4.91
C ILE A 197 -0.42 24.73 5.63
N GLY A 198 0.36 25.56 4.91
CA GLY A 198 1.06 26.73 5.48
C GLY A 198 2.32 26.39 6.27
N GLU A 199 2.82 25.15 6.15
CA GLU A 199 4.01 24.64 6.85
C GLU A 199 4.77 23.65 5.97
N GLU A 200 6.09 23.54 6.15
CA GLU A 200 6.88 22.54 5.43
C GLU A 200 6.65 21.13 6.01
N PRO A 201 6.38 20.12 5.15
CA PRO A 201 6.17 18.75 5.59
C PRO A 201 7.47 18.12 6.08
N SER A 202 7.39 17.31 7.12
CA SER A 202 8.53 16.50 7.55
C SER A 202 8.84 15.38 6.55
N HIS A 203 10.11 15.04 6.44
CA HIS A 203 10.64 13.92 5.65
C HIS A 203 11.16 12.76 6.51
N THR A 204 11.15 12.93 7.82
CA THR A 204 11.68 11.97 8.80
C THR A 204 10.53 11.13 9.38
N PRO A 205 10.65 9.79 9.42
CA PRO A 205 9.60 8.91 9.97
C PRO A 205 9.80 8.65 11.48
N GLY A 206 10.21 9.66 12.27
CA GLY A 206 10.58 9.50 13.67
C GLY A 206 9.49 8.86 14.52
N TYR A 207 8.27 9.40 14.45
CA TYR A 207 7.12 8.87 15.19
C TYR A 207 6.82 7.41 14.83
N SER A 208 6.82 7.08 13.55
CA SER A 208 6.51 5.70 13.10
C SER A 208 7.56 4.69 13.57
N LEU A 209 8.82 5.10 13.69
CA LEU A 209 9.89 4.27 14.23
C LEU A 209 9.77 4.17 15.76
N LEU A 210 9.54 5.28 16.47
CA LEU A 210 9.36 5.30 17.90
C LEU A 210 8.26 4.34 18.35
N VAL A 211 7.08 4.44 17.75
CA VAL A 211 5.95 3.55 18.02
C VAL A 211 6.27 2.11 17.58
N GLY A 212 6.89 1.95 16.43
CA GLY A 212 7.24 0.65 15.86
C GLY A 212 8.17 -0.19 16.73
N PHE A 213 9.04 0.45 17.51
CA PHE A 213 9.96 -0.20 18.42
C PHE A 213 9.53 -0.10 19.90
N ASN A 214 8.26 0.22 20.17
CA ASN A 214 7.74 0.20 21.53
C ASN A 214 7.33 -1.26 21.92
N PRO A 215 8.06 -1.91 22.87
CA PRO A 215 7.80 -3.30 23.23
C PRO A 215 6.48 -3.48 24.02
N ASP A 216 6.05 -2.47 24.77
CA ASP A 216 4.87 -2.53 25.62
C ASP A 216 3.57 -2.53 24.80
N SER A 217 3.55 -1.73 23.72
CA SER A 217 2.44 -1.70 22.78
C SER A 217 2.52 -2.80 21.69
N GLY A 218 3.64 -3.54 21.62
CA GLY A 218 3.92 -4.48 20.54
C GLY A 218 4.03 -3.81 19.17
N GLY A 219 4.56 -2.59 19.14
CA GLY A 219 4.75 -1.78 17.93
C GLY A 219 3.46 -1.16 17.40
N ARG A 220 2.38 -1.16 18.19
CA ARG A 220 1.10 -0.51 17.85
C ARG A 220 1.04 0.90 18.42
N TRP A 221 0.16 1.71 17.85
CA TRP A 221 -0.18 3.01 18.43
C TRP A 221 -0.45 2.91 19.93
N ASN A 222 0.08 3.86 20.70
CA ASN A 222 -0.14 3.98 22.14
C ASN A 222 -0.19 5.45 22.54
N GLN A 223 -0.78 5.73 23.70
CA GLN A 223 -0.99 7.09 24.16
C GLN A 223 0.34 7.76 24.59
N GLU A 224 1.25 7.02 25.23
CA GLU A 224 2.51 7.55 25.72
C GLU A 224 3.38 8.16 24.60
N ASP A 225 3.57 7.40 23.49
CA ASP A 225 4.32 7.89 22.34
C ASP A 225 3.59 9.06 21.63
N SER A 226 2.24 9.06 21.66
CA SER A 226 1.44 10.19 21.16
C SER A 226 1.61 11.44 22.02
N ASP A 227 1.60 11.33 23.34
CA ASP A 227 1.82 12.45 24.25
C ASP A 227 3.23 13.01 24.08
N ARG A 228 4.22 12.17 23.82
CA ARG A 228 5.60 12.57 23.51
C ARG A 228 5.67 13.38 22.20
N LEU A 229 4.97 12.92 21.15
CA LEU A 229 4.83 13.67 19.89
C LEU A 229 4.26 15.07 20.12
N TYR A 230 3.16 15.18 20.86
CA TYR A 230 2.55 16.48 21.14
C TYR A 230 3.43 17.33 22.05
N GLY A 231 4.11 16.73 23.04
CA GLY A 231 5.06 17.41 23.91
C GLY A 231 6.19 18.09 23.15
N TYR A 232 6.71 17.48 22.08
CA TYR A 232 7.67 18.14 21.19
C TYR A 232 7.01 19.14 20.24
N SER A 233 5.89 18.76 19.62
CA SER A 233 5.22 19.61 18.63
C SER A 233 4.69 20.93 19.18
N ASP A 234 4.33 20.97 20.47
CA ASP A 234 3.75 22.14 21.13
C ASP A 234 4.82 23.09 21.68
N GLN A 235 6.12 22.79 21.56
CA GLN A 235 7.19 23.67 21.98
C GLN A 235 7.23 24.95 21.11
N PRO A 236 7.52 26.12 21.72
CA PRO A 236 7.65 27.36 20.97
C PRO A 236 8.74 27.25 19.89
N GLY A 237 8.39 27.54 18.64
CA GLY A 237 9.31 27.49 17.51
C GLY A 237 9.59 26.11 16.94
N ALA A 238 8.98 25.03 17.48
CA ALA A 238 9.11 23.71 16.92
C ALA A 238 8.56 23.66 15.48
N THR A 239 9.28 23.02 14.55
CA THR A 239 8.82 22.69 13.21
C THR A 239 8.42 21.21 13.15
N ALA A 240 7.63 20.82 12.14
CA ALA A 240 7.28 19.40 11.94
C ALA A 240 8.53 18.54 11.70
N GLN A 241 9.51 19.05 10.96
CA GLN A 241 10.78 18.35 10.73
C GLN A 241 11.56 18.16 12.04
N TRP A 242 11.74 19.24 12.83
CA TRP A 242 12.42 19.15 14.11
C TRP A 242 11.74 18.17 15.07
N THR A 243 10.41 18.23 15.17
CA THR A 243 9.63 17.30 16.01
C THR A 243 9.89 15.85 15.65
N GLN A 244 9.87 15.52 14.35
CA GLN A 244 10.14 14.17 13.88
C GLN A 244 11.60 13.74 14.07
N GLU A 245 12.55 14.67 14.05
CA GLU A 245 13.96 14.40 14.35
C GLU A 245 14.16 14.09 15.84
N GLN A 246 13.47 14.80 16.76
CA GLN A 246 13.50 14.47 18.19
C GLN A 246 12.93 13.06 18.44
N LEU A 247 11.80 12.73 17.80
CA LEU A 247 11.19 11.40 17.91
C LEU A 247 12.07 10.30 17.30
N LEU A 248 12.84 10.61 16.25
CA LEU A 248 13.83 9.69 15.70
C LEU A 248 14.96 9.42 16.71
N ALA A 249 15.48 10.47 17.36
CA ALA A 249 16.50 10.31 18.40
C ALA A 249 15.98 9.46 19.57
N ASP A 250 14.74 9.67 20.01
CA ASP A 250 14.08 8.84 21.01
C ASP A 250 13.93 7.38 20.57
N ALA A 251 13.58 7.14 19.29
CA ALA A 251 13.50 5.80 18.73
C ALA A 251 14.88 5.10 18.72
N GLU A 252 15.91 5.81 18.30
CA GLU A 252 17.31 5.32 18.33
C GLU A 252 17.75 4.98 19.75
N ALA A 253 17.50 5.86 20.73
CA ALA A 253 17.80 5.61 22.14
C ALA A 253 17.06 4.37 22.65
N ARG A 254 15.77 4.21 22.32
CA ARG A 254 14.97 3.02 22.66
C ARG A 254 15.55 1.73 22.04
N ILE A 255 15.95 1.76 20.78
CA ILE A 255 16.54 0.60 20.09
C ILE A 255 17.89 0.21 20.71
N LEU A 256 18.70 1.21 21.08
CA LEU A 256 20.05 1.00 21.63
C LEU A 256 20.05 0.71 23.14
N SER A 257 18.93 0.88 23.86
CA SER A 257 18.84 0.64 25.31
C SER A 257 19.15 -0.81 25.71
N GLY A 258 19.00 -1.76 24.79
CA GLY A 258 19.13 -3.19 25.07
C GLY A 258 17.93 -3.81 25.80
N GLU A 259 16.88 -3.04 26.07
CA GLU A 259 15.69 -3.49 26.80
C GLU A 259 14.66 -4.21 25.90
N ILE A 260 14.81 -4.11 24.55
CA ILE A 260 13.87 -4.67 23.60
C ILE A 260 14.18 -6.15 23.36
N ASP A 261 13.26 -7.04 23.72
CA ASP A 261 13.22 -8.40 23.17
C ASP A 261 12.67 -8.36 21.72
N PHE A 262 13.59 -8.23 20.75
CA PHE A 262 13.25 -8.18 19.33
C PHE A 262 12.47 -9.41 18.84
N SER A 263 12.77 -10.60 19.39
CA SER A 263 12.05 -11.82 19.00
C SER A 263 10.58 -11.76 19.41
N LYS A 264 10.32 -11.30 20.64
CA LYS A 264 8.97 -11.08 21.16
C LYS A 264 8.25 -9.98 20.41
N LEU A 265 8.89 -8.83 20.18
CA LEU A 265 8.33 -7.69 19.46
C LEU A 265 7.95 -8.07 18.01
N LEU A 266 8.85 -8.73 17.28
CA LEU A 266 8.56 -9.16 15.90
C LEU A 266 7.42 -10.17 15.82
N LYS A 267 7.32 -11.10 16.76
CA LYS A 267 6.16 -12.03 16.85
C LYS A 267 4.85 -11.29 17.07
N GLN A 268 4.84 -10.30 17.97
CA GLN A 268 3.66 -9.47 18.23
C GLN A 268 3.26 -8.66 17.00
N LYS A 269 4.23 -8.03 16.31
CA LYS A 269 4.00 -7.27 15.08
C LYS A 269 3.48 -8.16 13.95
N LEU A 270 4.08 -9.33 13.73
CA LEU A 270 3.59 -10.30 12.74
C LEU A 270 2.17 -10.75 13.05
N ARG A 271 1.86 -11.02 14.33
CA ARG A 271 0.51 -11.38 14.74
C ARG A 271 -0.49 -10.25 14.52
N THR A 272 -0.11 -9.00 14.81
CA THR A 272 -0.96 -7.83 14.55
C THR A 272 -1.18 -7.62 13.06
N PHE A 273 -0.14 -7.80 12.25
CA PHE A 273 -0.19 -7.51 10.81
C PHE A 273 -0.86 -8.62 9.99
N LEU A 274 -0.57 -9.89 10.29
CA LEU A 274 -1.03 -11.06 9.51
C LEU A 274 -2.00 -11.96 10.26
N GLY A 275 -2.25 -11.74 11.55
CA GLY A 275 -2.97 -12.69 12.38
C GLY A 275 -4.47 -12.64 12.23
N SER A 276 -5.07 -11.54 11.80
CA SER A 276 -6.51 -11.38 11.60
C SER A 276 -6.82 -10.24 10.64
N ASP A 277 -8.02 -10.25 10.03
CA ASP A 277 -8.52 -9.21 9.12
C ASP A 277 -9.84 -8.60 9.60
N ASP A 278 -10.02 -8.49 10.90
CA ASP A 278 -11.23 -7.97 11.53
C ASP A 278 -11.07 -6.57 12.16
N ALA A 279 -9.97 -5.86 11.88
CA ALA A 279 -9.76 -4.51 12.40
C ALA A 279 -10.88 -3.53 11.98
N CYS A 280 -11.48 -3.72 10.79
CA CYS A 280 -12.65 -2.98 10.33
C CYS A 280 -13.86 -3.11 11.27
N VAL A 281 -14.06 -4.28 11.86
CA VAL A 281 -15.15 -4.54 12.82
C VAL A 281 -14.92 -3.73 14.09
N GLY A 282 -13.67 -3.68 14.58
CA GLY A 282 -13.30 -2.85 15.73
C GLY A 282 -13.56 -1.36 15.50
N TYR A 283 -13.19 -0.84 14.32
CA TYR A 283 -13.47 0.58 13.96
C TYR A 283 -14.95 0.91 13.81
N SER A 284 -15.78 -0.09 13.49
CA SER A 284 -17.23 0.06 13.29
C SER A 284 -18.06 -0.41 14.48
N ALA A 285 -17.42 -0.80 15.60
CA ALA A 285 -18.09 -1.42 16.74
C ALA A 285 -19.19 -0.55 17.39
N SER A 286 -19.11 0.78 17.23
CA SER A 286 -20.14 1.71 17.75
C SER A 286 -21.45 1.66 16.98
N VAL A 287 -21.44 1.15 15.74
CA VAL A 287 -22.61 1.12 14.85
C VAL A 287 -22.94 -0.28 14.35
N LEU A 288 -21.97 -1.19 14.39
CA LEU A 288 -22.11 -2.54 13.88
C LEU A 288 -22.63 -3.48 14.99
N GLN A 289 -23.82 -4.06 14.77
CA GLN A 289 -24.33 -5.12 15.62
C GLN A 289 -23.65 -6.46 15.29
N HIS A 290 -23.66 -7.41 16.22
CA HIS A 290 -23.10 -8.77 16.03
C HIS A 290 -21.61 -8.79 15.62
N THR A 291 -20.79 -7.97 16.26
CA THR A 291 -19.35 -7.84 15.97
C THR A 291 -18.60 -9.18 15.93
N ALA A 292 -18.92 -10.12 16.85
CA ALA A 292 -18.31 -11.45 16.85
C ALA A 292 -18.58 -12.25 15.57
N PHE A 293 -19.80 -12.16 15.01
CA PHE A 293 -20.15 -12.79 13.74
C PHE A 293 -19.35 -12.19 12.59
N PHE A 294 -19.28 -10.86 12.51
CA PHE A 294 -18.52 -10.19 11.44
C PHE A 294 -17.01 -10.43 11.56
N SER A 295 -16.44 -10.48 12.78
CA SER A 295 -15.04 -10.87 12.99
C SER A 295 -14.79 -12.31 12.50
N LEU A 296 -15.66 -13.25 12.81
CA LEU A 296 -15.54 -14.62 12.32
C LEU A 296 -15.61 -14.69 10.79
N LEU A 297 -16.52 -13.95 10.17
CA LEU A 297 -16.70 -13.90 8.72
C LEU A 297 -15.47 -13.30 8.02
N CYS A 298 -14.96 -12.16 8.51
CA CYS A 298 -13.76 -11.51 7.98
C CYS A 298 -12.54 -12.43 8.09
N ASN A 299 -12.30 -12.98 9.28
CA ASN A 299 -11.15 -13.85 9.52
C ASN A 299 -11.26 -15.19 8.75
N GLY A 300 -12.45 -15.77 8.66
CA GLY A 300 -12.67 -16.99 7.87
C GLY A 300 -12.36 -16.77 6.38
N PHE A 301 -12.85 -15.67 5.82
CA PHE A 301 -12.52 -15.29 4.44
C PHE A 301 -11.01 -15.07 4.24
N TYR A 302 -10.39 -14.33 5.14
CA TYR A 302 -8.96 -14.01 5.08
C TYR A 302 -8.10 -15.27 5.14
N TYR A 303 -8.37 -16.19 6.05
CA TYR A 303 -7.62 -17.44 6.16
C TYR A 303 -7.81 -18.32 4.92
N ALA A 304 -9.04 -18.38 4.37
CA ALA A 304 -9.29 -19.10 3.12
C ALA A 304 -8.49 -18.49 1.95
N ALA A 305 -8.48 -17.15 1.82
CA ALA A 305 -7.69 -16.46 0.81
C ALA A 305 -6.18 -16.71 0.99
N PHE A 306 -5.70 -16.75 2.23
CA PHE A 306 -4.29 -17.02 2.52
C PHE A 306 -3.88 -18.46 2.17
N LEU A 307 -4.72 -19.44 2.47
CA LEU A 307 -4.51 -20.84 2.10
C LEU A 307 -4.50 -21.02 0.56
N LEU A 308 -5.46 -20.42 -0.13
CA LEU A 308 -5.50 -20.41 -1.59
C LEU A 308 -4.24 -19.77 -2.18
N ALA A 309 -3.82 -18.61 -1.65
CA ALA A 309 -2.62 -17.92 -2.08
C ALA A 309 -1.36 -18.76 -1.88
N THR A 310 -1.27 -19.50 -0.77
CA THR A 310 -0.15 -20.40 -0.49
C THR A 310 -0.08 -21.52 -1.52
N GLY A 311 -1.21 -22.18 -1.81
CA GLY A 311 -1.30 -23.20 -2.86
C GLY A 311 -0.93 -22.64 -4.23
N GLY A 312 -1.45 -21.48 -4.58
CA GLY A 312 -1.14 -20.79 -5.83
C GLY A 312 0.33 -20.39 -5.95
N ALA A 313 0.93 -19.87 -4.87
CA ALA A 313 2.36 -19.53 -4.85
C ALA A 313 3.26 -20.74 -5.08
N VAL A 314 2.95 -21.91 -4.50
CA VAL A 314 3.66 -23.16 -4.76
C VAL A 314 3.56 -23.54 -6.24
N GLN A 315 2.40 -23.40 -6.86
CA GLN A 315 2.21 -23.71 -8.28
C GLN A 315 2.97 -22.72 -9.19
N VAL A 316 2.93 -21.42 -8.88
CA VAL A 316 3.69 -20.38 -9.58
C VAL A 316 5.20 -20.66 -9.47
N TRP A 317 5.68 -21.09 -8.31
CA TRP A 317 7.06 -21.52 -8.12
C TRP A 317 7.44 -22.74 -8.98
N ARG A 318 6.58 -23.76 -8.99
CA ARG A 318 6.79 -25.00 -9.76
C ARG A 318 6.80 -24.74 -11.27
N SER A 319 5.96 -23.83 -11.76
CA SER A 319 5.93 -23.46 -13.18
C SER A 319 7.08 -22.55 -13.62
N ARG A 320 7.99 -22.20 -12.71
CA ARG A 320 9.13 -21.29 -12.97
C ARG A 320 8.71 -19.97 -13.61
N GLU A 321 7.52 -19.46 -13.22
CA GLU A 321 7.04 -18.17 -13.70
C GLU A 321 8.07 -17.05 -13.48
N ARG A 322 8.24 -16.18 -14.48
CA ARG A 322 9.17 -15.03 -14.43
C ARG A 322 8.51 -13.72 -14.81
N GLY A 323 7.22 -13.73 -15.10
CA GLY A 323 6.45 -12.55 -15.45
C GLY A 323 6.22 -11.61 -14.26
N LEU A 324 5.51 -10.53 -14.54
CA LEU A 324 5.12 -9.51 -13.54
C LEU A 324 4.21 -10.06 -12.44
N LEU A 325 3.65 -11.26 -12.59
CA LEU A 325 2.92 -11.97 -11.52
C LEU A 325 3.75 -12.09 -10.23
N LEU A 326 5.08 -12.23 -10.35
CA LEU A 326 6.00 -12.31 -9.21
C LEU A 326 6.08 -11.02 -8.39
N LEU A 327 5.56 -9.90 -8.90
CA LEU A 327 5.45 -8.67 -8.10
C LEU A 327 4.46 -8.83 -6.95
N ALA A 328 3.45 -9.70 -7.06
CA ALA A 328 2.49 -9.93 -5.98
C ALA A 328 3.17 -10.52 -4.72
N PRO A 329 3.90 -11.66 -4.78
CA PRO A 329 4.60 -12.18 -3.61
C PRO A 329 5.73 -11.25 -3.13
N LEU A 330 6.44 -10.55 -4.03
CA LEU A 330 7.46 -9.57 -3.65
C LEU A 330 6.85 -8.38 -2.91
N TYR A 331 5.69 -7.90 -3.33
CA TYR A 331 4.97 -6.84 -2.65
C TYR A 331 4.49 -7.28 -1.25
N ILE A 332 3.88 -8.47 -1.13
CA ILE A 332 3.45 -9.03 0.15
C ILE A 332 4.63 -9.14 1.12
N LEU A 333 5.74 -9.70 0.66
CA LEU A 333 6.97 -9.83 1.48
C LEU A 333 7.53 -8.45 1.86
N GLY A 334 7.66 -7.55 0.89
CA GLY A 334 8.18 -6.21 1.12
C GLY A 334 7.32 -5.41 2.09
N LEU A 335 5.99 -5.48 1.97
CA LEU A 335 5.07 -4.82 2.89
C LEU A 335 5.17 -5.42 4.30
N THR A 336 5.26 -6.74 4.41
CA THR A 336 5.45 -7.43 5.70
C THR A 336 6.75 -6.98 6.37
N LEU A 337 7.87 -6.97 5.64
CA LEU A 337 9.17 -6.54 6.17
C LEU A 337 9.15 -5.06 6.58
N ALA A 338 8.55 -4.19 5.77
CA ALA A 338 8.42 -2.77 6.11
C ALA A 338 7.63 -2.56 7.40
N GLN A 339 6.53 -3.31 7.60
CA GLN A 339 5.72 -3.22 8.82
C GLN A 339 6.48 -3.72 10.08
N MET A 340 7.51 -4.54 9.92
CA MET A 340 8.36 -4.92 11.05
C MET A 340 9.25 -3.77 11.55
N LEU A 341 9.51 -2.76 10.73
CA LEU A 341 10.36 -1.63 11.08
C LEU A 341 9.59 -0.43 11.65
N VAL A 342 8.33 -0.25 11.28
CA VAL A 342 7.52 0.92 11.65
C VAL A 342 6.29 0.52 12.47
N GLU A 343 5.49 1.50 12.90
CA GLU A 343 4.18 1.25 13.52
C GLU A 343 3.37 0.22 12.73
N VAL A 344 2.71 -0.71 13.44
CA VAL A 344 1.91 -1.78 12.86
C VAL A 344 0.44 -1.69 13.28
N ALA A 345 -0.47 -1.90 12.33
CA ALA A 345 -1.89 -2.05 12.59
C ALA A 345 -2.50 -3.11 11.67
N GLY A 346 -3.55 -3.78 12.14
CA GLY A 346 -4.22 -4.85 11.38
C GLY A 346 -4.74 -4.40 10.01
N ARG A 347 -5.19 -3.13 9.87
CA ARG A 347 -5.66 -2.59 8.58
C ARG A 347 -4.57 -2.38 7.52
N TYR A 348 -3.29 -2.38 7.90
CA TYR A 348 -2.21 -2.04 6.95
C TYR A 348 -1.95 -3.13 5.91
N HIS A 349 -2.48 -4.34 6.09
CA HIS A 349 -2.43 -5.40 5.08
C HIS A 349 -3.57 -5.33 4.04
N TYR A 350 -4.48 -4.36 4.10
CA TYR A 350 -5.62 -4.24 3.18
C TYR A 350 -5.23 -4.43 1.70
N SER A 351 -4.16 -3.78 1.24
CA SER A 351 -3.69 -3.91 -0.15
C SER A 351 -3.05 -5.26 -0.49
N MET A 352 -2.79 -6.11 0.51
CA MET A 352 -2.35 -7.49 0.28
C MET A 352 -3.50 -8.40 -0.17
N ILE A 353 -4.73 -8.13 0.24
CA ILE A 353 -5.87 -9.00 -0.06
C ILE A 353 -6.01 -9.27 -1.56
N PRO A 354 -6.07 -8.26 -2.45
CA PRO A 354 -6.14 -8.53 -3.89
C PRO A 354 -4.91 -9.26 -4.43
N MET A 355 -3.72 -9.09 -3.83
CA MET A 355 -2.52 -9.84 -4.20
C MET A 355 -2.61 -11.32 -3.79
N LEU A 356 -3.20 -11.60 -2.61
CA LEU A 356 -3.51 -12.98 -2.19
C LEU A 356 -4.51 -13.62 -3.14
N LEU A 357 -5.59 -12.91 -3.51
CA LEU A 357 -6.58 -13.41 -4.46
C LEU A 357 -5.97 -13.67 -5.85
N LEU A 358 -5.09 -12.79 -6.32
CA LEU A 358 -4.35 -12.99 -7.59
C LEU A 358 -3.51 -14.27 -7.53
N LEU A 359 -2.70 -14.44 -6.48
CA LEU A 359 -1.87 -15.63 -6.30
C LEU A 359 -2.68 -16.90 -6.15
N GLY A 360 -3.81 -16.84 -5.43
CA GLY A 360 -4.71 -17.97 -5.22
C GLY A 360 -5.22 -18.58 -6.52
N GLN A 361 -5.32 -17.79 -7.61
CA GLN A 361 -5.72 -18.32 -8.91
C GLN A 361 -4.64 -19.27 -9.52
N GLY A 362 -3.41 -19.21 -9.03
CA GLY A 362 -2.36 -20.15 -9.44
C GLY A 362 -2.70 -21.62 -9.18
N THR A 363 -3.58 -21.92 -8.23
CA THR A 363 -4.06 -23.29 -7.94
C THR A 363 -4.78 -23.92 -9.14
N TRP A 364 -5.37 -23.10 -10.02
CA TRP A 364 -6.13 -23.52 -11.19
C TRP A 364 -5.27 -23.61 -12.47
N ARG A 365 -3.98 -23.30 -12.38
CA ARG A 365 -3.06 -23.40 -13.52
C ARG A 365 -2.76 -24.86 -13.82
N ARG A 366 -3.10 -25.34 -15.01
CA ARG A 366 -2.73 -26.71 -15.43
C ARG A 366 -1.24 -26.81 -15.63
N ALA A 367 -0.63 -27.87 -15.07
CA ALA A 367 0.75 -28.20 -15.37
C ALA A 367 0.86 -28.57 -16.86
N GLY A 368 1.52 -27.74 -17.67
CA GLY A 368 1.76 -28.03 -19.10
C GLY A 368 1.17 -27.05 -20.11
N GLU A 369 0.49 -26.00 -19.71
CA GLU A 369 0.11 -24.91 -20.62
C GLU A 369 1.22 -23.83 -20.60
N GLU A 370 2.27 -24.03 -21.40
CA GLU A 370 3.30 -23.03 -21.75
C GLU A 370 2.91 -22.28 -23.02
#